data_b1efd06a98779a75ab576aaf6f96671d
#
_entry.id   b1efd06a98779a75ab576aaf6f96671d
#
_cell.length_a   1.000
_cell.length_b   1.000
_cell.length_c   1.000
_cell.angle_alpha   90.00
_cell.angle_beta   90.00
_cell.angle_gamma   90.00
#
_symmetry.space_group_name_H-M   'P 1'
#
loop_
_entity.id
_entity.type
_entity.pdbx_description
1 polymer ?
#
loop_
_entity_poly.entity_id
_entity_poly.type
_entity_poly.pdbx_seq_one_letter_code
_entity_poly.pdbx_strand_id
1 'polypeptide(L)'
;PAGMTAEEVAEKAGISVYGAKVLLESSLTAGTVFLNDGRFTISKVGWFLLNDPMVRSDIDFNHDVNYKGLFHLDEAVRTGKPAGLKELGPWPTLYEGLSSLEPQVQKSWFGFDHFYSDNSFEQALPHIFAFPTATILDIGGNTGRFALKTVGENAQVNVTVMDLPQQLAMLKDNIDGKNGAERIHTVAGDLLNPETVIPGGFDVVWMSQFLDCFSEQQVVSILSRVASGLKPDARVYIMETLWDRQKFDTASFDLAQTSVYFTAMANGNSKMFYSNDLFKMIETAGLLVDEIVDNLGYGHSLIRCSLANA
;
A
#
# COMPACT_ATOMS: atom_id res chain seq x y z
N PRO A 1 8.39 25.61 25.82
CA PRO A 1 9.50 24.97 26.54
C PRO A 1 10.75 25.80 26.35
N ALA A 2 11.57 25.90 27.40
CA ALA A 2 12.77 26.74 27.44
C ALA A 2 13.93 26.14 26.63
N GLY A 3 13.78 25.60 25.47
CA GLY A 3 14.86 25.08 24.61
C GLY A 3 16.04 24.40 25.33
N MET A 4 16.97 23.80 24.60
CA MET A 4 18.15 23.12 25.14
C MET A 4 19.41 23.62 24.43
N THR A 5 20.55 23.73 25.13
CA THR A 5 21.84 23.92 24.47
C THR A 5 22.33 22.62 23.83
N ALA A 6 23.35 22.68 22.98
CA ALA A 6 23.94 21.49 22.40
C ALA A 6 24.53 20.54 23.47
N GLU A 7 25.09 21.08 24.52
CA GLU A 7 25.65 20.32 25.65
C GLU A 7 24.53 19.59 26.41
N GLU A 8 23.42 20.28 26.73
CA GLU A 8 22.25 19.68 27.39
C GLU A 8 21.60 18.57 26.51
N VAL A 9 21.55 18.76 25.17
CA VAL A 9 21.08 17.74 24.26
C VAL A 9 22.03 16.54 24.23
N ALA A 10 23.32 16.77 24.15
CA ALA A 10 24.34 15.72 24.17
C ALA A 10 24.25 14.85 25.43
N GLU A 11 24.15 15.47 26.59
CA GLU A 11 23.99 14.78 27.89
C GLU A 11 22.71 13.93 27.91
N LYS A 12 21.57 14.54 27.53
CA LYS A 12 20.27 13.86 27.57
C LYS A 12 20.13 12.71 26.54
N ALA A 13 20.77 12.87 25.38
CA ALA A 13 20.74 11.85 24.31
C ALA A 13 21.83 10.78 24.45
N GLY A 14 22.80 10.97 25.38
CA GLY A 14 23.92 10.06 25.56
C GLY A 14 24.90 10.04 24.37
N ILE A 15 25.07 11.19 23.69
CA ILE A 15 25.93 11.34 22.51
C ILE A 15 27.03 12.38 22.78
N SER A 16 28.04 12.46 21.90
CA SER A 16 29.05 13.49 22.00
C SER A 16 28.49 14.89 21.73
N VAL A 17 29.06 15.92 22.35
CA VAL A 17 28.70 17.33 22.08
C VAL A 17 28.91 17.67 20.59
N TYR A 18 29.98 17.13 20.01
CA TYR A 18 30.22 17.26 18.56
C TYR A 18 29.04 16.68 17.73
N GLY A 19 28.62 15.44 18.05
CA GLY A 19 27.47 14.81 17.39
C GLY A 19 26.17 15.60 17.54
N ALA A 20 25.91 16.10 18.77
CA ALA A 20 24.76 16.96 19.04
C ALA A 20 24.78 18.24 18.19
N LYS A 21 25.94 18.91 18.09
CA LYS A 21 26.08 20.12 17.24
C LYS A 21 25.83 19.81 15.78
N VAL A 22 26.41 18.75 15.23
CA VAL A 22 26.19 18.34 13.83
C VAL A 22 24.70 18.11 13.55
N LEU A 23 24.00 17.34 14.40
CA LEU A 23 22.57 17.06 14.24
C LEU A 23 21.70 18.30 14.39
N LEU A 24 21.98 19.15 15.38
CA LEU A 24 21.20 20.37 15.65
C LEU A 24 21.40 21.42 14.56
N GLU A 25 22.63 21.61 14.06
CA GLU A 25 22.93 22.54 12.95
C GLU A 25 22.28 22.05 11.64
N SER A 26 22.32 20.74 11.35
CA SER A 26 21.61 20.15 10.23
C SER A 26 20.09 20.33 10.37
N SER A 27 19.55 20.10 11.56
CA SER A 27 18.13 20.30 11.87
C SER A 27 17.71 21.77 11.76
N LEU A 28 18.59 22.70 12.16
CA LEU A 28 18.36 24.15 12.03
C LEU A 28 18.28 24.57 10.55
N THR A 29 19.19 24.09 9.72
CA THR A 29 19.20 24.39 8.28
C THR A 29 18.06 23.72 7.55
N ALA A 30 17.59 22.54 8.01
CA ALA A 30 16.40 21.87 7.53
C ALA A 30 15.08 22.50 8.03
N GLY A 31 15.13 23.48 8.94
CA GLY A 31 13.97 24.16 9.49
C GLY A 31 13.17 23.33 10.52
N THR A 32 13.73 22.23 11.02
CA THR A 32 13.05 21.35 12.00
C THR A 32 13.24 21.81 13.44
N VAL A 33 14.23 22.68 13.69
CA VAL A 33 14.44 23.38 14.96
C VAL A 33 14.71 24.87 14.73
N PHE A 34 14.53 25.67 15.79
CA PHE A 34 14.94 27.07 15.85
C PHE A 34 16.09 27.22 16.85
N LEU A 35 16.94 28.22 16.65
CA LEU A 35 17.99 28.61 17.58
C LEU A 35 17.73 30.04 18.06
N ASN A 36 17.52 30.21 19.37
CA ASN A 36 17.37 31.51 20.04
C ASN A 36 18.23 31.54 21.30
N ASP A 37 19.06 32.56 21.43
CA ASP A 37 19.95 32.75 22.60
C ASP A 37 20.75 31.48 22.97
N GLY A 38 21.29 30.79 21.96
CA GLY A 38 22.08 29.57 22.15
C GLY A 38 21.27 28.31 22.53
N ARG A 39 19.94 28.39 22.51
CA ARG A 39 19.06 27.28 22.85
C ARG A 39 18.23 26.84 21.64
N PHE A 40 18.21 25.54 21.40
CA PHE A 40 17.42 24.91 20.32
C PHE A 40 16.03 24.56 20.82
N THR A 41 15.04 24.89 20.02
CA THR A 41 13.62 24.53 20.24
C THR A 41 13.07 23.87 18.98
N ILE A 42 12.18 22.88 19.15
CA ILE A 42 11.54 22.22 18.01
C ILE A 42 10.64 23.19 17.26
N SER A 43 10.72 23.21 15.94
CA SER A 43 9.80 23.96 15.07
C SER A 43 8.47 23.20 14.90
N LYS A 44 7.47 23.84 14.27
CA LYS A 44 6.23 23.17 13.89
C LYS A 44 6.48 22.01 12.94
N VAL A 45 7.39 22.17 11.98
CA VAL A 45 7.79 21.10 11.04
C VAL A 45 8.41 19.94 11.81
N GLY A 46 9.40 20.21 12.69
CA GLY A 46 10.01 19.18 13.51
C GLY A 46 9.02 18.47 14.43
N TRP A 47 8.01 19.19 14.93
CA TRP A 47 6.95 18.58 15.72
C TRP A 47 6.12 17.59 14.91
N PHE A 48 5.73 17.93 13.66
CA PHE A 48 5.01 17.02 12.75
C PHE A 48 5.85 15.79 12.42
N LEU A 49 7.14 15.95 12.08
CA LEU A 49 8.03 14.83 11.80
C LEU A 49 8.11 13.80 12.95
N LEU A 50 7.90 14.24 14.19
CA LEU A 50 7.97 13.36 15.37
C LEU A 50 6.62 12.79 15.81
N ASN A 51 5.51 13.46 15.50
CA ASN A 51 4.22 13.17 16.12
C ASN A 51 3.09 12.86 15.15
N ASP A 52 3.24 13.20 13.86
CA ASP A 52 2.23 12.87 12.86
C ASP A 52 2.31 11.39 12.48
N PRO A 53 1.23 10.61 12.60
CA PRO A 53 1.25 9.17 12.32
C PRO A 53 1.59 8.83 10.87
N MET A 54 1.16 9.66 9.89
CA MET A 54 1.46 9.46 8.47
C MET A 54 2.96 9.62 8.23
N VAL A 55 3.51 10.76 8.67
CA VAL A 55 4.95 11.05 8.53
C VAL A 55 5.79 9.99 9.23
N ARG A 56 5.34 9.52 10.39
CA ARG A 56 6.06 8.45 11.12
C ARG A 56 6.05 7.15 10.34
N SER A 57 4.93 6.77 9.77
CA SER A 57 4.80 5.59 8.93
C SER A 57 5.73 5.66 7.70
N ASP A 58 5.78 6.82 7.04
CA ASP A 58 6.64 7.04 5.88
C ASP A 58 8.13 6.99 6.24
N ILE A 59 8.52 7.59 7.37
CA ILE A 59 9.91 7.55 7.86
C ILE A 59 10.32 6.11 8.18
N ASP A 60 9.51 5.37 8.94
CA ASP A 60 9.81 4.00 9.32
C ASP A 60 9.90 3.08 8.09
N PHE A 61 8.97 3.21 7.14
CA PHE A 61 9.00 2.48 5.88
C PHE A 61 10.28 2.78 5.06
N ASN A 62 10.61 4.06 4.87
CA ASN A 62 11.80 4.42 4.11
C ASN A 62 13.10 4.01 4.81
N HIS A 63 13.18 4.13 6.14
CA HIS A 63 14.35 3.74 6.90
C HIS A 63 14.56 2.22 6.91
N ASP A 64 13.51 1.44 7.23
CA ASP A 64 13.65 0.02 7.50
C ASP A 64 13.58 -0.82 6.23
N VAL A 65 12.76 -0.41 5.24
CA VAL A 65 12.53 -1.18 4.01
C VAL A 65 13.42 -0.70 2.87
N ASN A 66 13.52 0.63 2.63
CA ASN A 66 14.06 1.15 1.38
C ASN A 66 15.53 1.56 1.45
N TYR A 67 15.98 2.14 2.57
CA TYR A 67 17.23 2.91 2.66
C TYR A 67 18.45 2.17 2.12
N LYS A 68 18.66 0.92 2.53
CA LYS A 68 19.82 0.13 2.07
C LYS A 68 19.65 -0.34 0.64
N GLY A 69 18.45 -0.79 0.28
CA GLY A 69 18.18 -1.38 -1.02
C GLY A 69 18.21 -0.37 -2.16
N LEU A 70 17.88 0.91 -1.90
CA LEU A 70 17.95 1.98 -2.90
C LEU A 70 19.37 2.24 -3.43
N PHE A 71 20.42 1.79 -2.72
CA PHE A 71 21.78 1.79 -3.25
C PHE A 71 21.93 0.99 -4.55
N HIS A 72 21.05 0.02 -4.80
CA HIS A 72 21.04 -0.86 -5.98
C HIS A 72 20.03 -0.42 -7.06
N LEU A 73 19.54 0.82 -6.99
CA LEU A 73 18.51 1.33 -7.92
C LEU A 73 18.98 1.29 -9.38
N ASP A 74 20.24 1.64 -9.64
CA ASP A 74 20.80 1.61 -10.99
C ASP A 74 20.81 0.21 -11.62
N GLU A 75 21.10 -0.83 -10.81
CA GLU A 75 21.04 -2.23 -11.22
C GLU A 75 19.58 -2.63 -11.48
N ALA A 76 18.65 -2.24 -10.60
CA ALA A 76 17.23 -2.55 -10.75
C ALA A 76 16.64 -1.96 -12.03
N VAL A 77 16.92 -0.67 -12.31
CA VAL A 77 16.47 0.00 -13.55
C VAL A 77 17.01 -0.69 -14.81
N ARG A 78 18.27 -1.13 -14.79
CA ARG A 78 18.86 -1.81 -15.95
C ARG A 78 18.35 -3.22 -16.18
N THR A 79 17.99 -3.93 -15.10
CA THR A 79 17.66 -5.37 -15.18
C THR A 79 16.16 -5.64 -15.13
N GLY A 80 15.33 -4.69 -14.70
CA GLY A 80 13.92 -4.90 -14.42
C GLY A 80 13.65 -5.89 -13.28
N LYS A 81 14.60 -6.01 -12.33
CA LYS A 81 14.52 -6.88 -11.15
C LYS A 81 14.77 -6.08 -9.89
N PRO A 82 14.18 -6.46 -8.74
CA PRO A 82 14.32 -5.72 -7.48
C PRO A 82 15.70 -5.96 -6.86
N ALA A 83 16.74 -5.37 -7.45
CA ALA A 83 18.14 -5.64 -7.08
C ALA A 83 18.45 -5.26 -5.62
N GLY A 84 17.72 -4.33 -5.02
CA GLY A 84 17.85 -3.94 -3.63
C GLY A 84 17.23 -4.92 -2.63
N LEU A 85 16.33 -5.79 -3.10
CA LEU A 85 15.65 -6.76 -2.23
C LEU A 85 16.63 -7.72 -1.53
N LYS A 86 17.80 -7.96 -2.12
CA LYS A 86 18.88 -8.77 -1.53
C LYS A 86 19.34 -8.28 -0.15
N GLU A 87 19.10 -7.00 0.19
CA GLU A 87 19.39 -6.45 1.53
C GLU A 87 18.41 -6.94 2.62
N LEU A 88 17.24 -7.45 2.21
CA LEU A 88 16.21 -7.99 3.11
C LEU A 88 16.13 -9.51 3.06
N GLY A 89 16.34 -10.12 1.88
CA GLY A 89 16.29 -11.57 1.73
C GLY A 89 16.42 -12.08 0.28
N PRO A 90 16.37 -13.39 0.09
CA PRO A 90 16.67 -14.04 -1.19
C PRO A 90 15.44 -14.28 -2.09
N TRP A 91 14.34 -13.58 -1.87
CA TRP A 91 13.10 -13.80 -2.61
C TRP A 91 13.13 -13.17 -4.00
N PRO A 92 12.39 -13.71 -4.99
CA PRO A 92 12.23 -13.09 -6.31
C PRO A 92 11.50 -11.75 -6.24
N THR A 93 10.50 -11.64 -5.34
CA THR A 93 9.77 -10.41 -5.03
C THR A 93 9.64 -10.25 -3.52
N LEU A 94 9.41 -9.03 -3.05
CA LEU A 94 9.21 -8.75 -1.63
C LEU A 94 7.94 -9.45 -1.10
N TYR A 95 6.92 -9.59 -1.92
CA TYR A 95 5.62 -10.15 -1.53
C TYR A 95 5.71 -11.60 -1.06
N GLU A 96 6.60 -12.38 -1.66
CA GLU A 96 6.88 -13.75 -1.21
C GLU A 96 7.60 -13.79 0.14
N GLY A 97 8.34 -12.73 0.45
CA GLY A 97 9.14 -12.62 1.67
C GLY A 97 8.42 -11.99 2.86
N LEU A 98 7.25 -11.36 2.69
CA LEU A 98 6.60 -10.53 3.72
C LEU A 98 6.47 -11.22 5.08
N SER A 99 6.08 -12.50 5.10
CA SER A 99 5.92 -13.27 6.34
C SER A 99 7.26 -13.66 7.01
N SER A 100 8.38 -13.51 6.30
CA SER A 100 9.72 -13.92 6.72
C SER A 100 10.68 -12.75 6.93
N LEU A 101 10.20 -11.51 6.76
CA LEU A 101 10.97 -10.30 7.04
C LEU A 101 11.37 -10.23 8.51
N GLU A 102 12.50 -9.58 8.78
CA GLU A 102 12.86 -9.18 10.15
C GLU A 102 11.69 -8.43 10.81
N PRO A 103 11.38 -8.67 12.10
CA PRO A 103 10.16 -8.16 12.75
C PRO A 103 9.97 -6.64 12.65
N GLN A 104 11.07 -5.86 12.73
CA GLN A 104 10.99 -4.41 12.60
C GLN A 104 10.68 -3.99 11.16
N VAL A 105 11.32 -4.61 10.17
CA VAL A 105 11.08 -4.36 8.73
C VAL A 105 9.64 -4.71 8.37
N GLN A 106 9.17 -5.89 8.82
CA GLN A 106 7.80 -6.34 8.62
C GLN A 106 6.78 -5.35 9.22
N LYS A 107 7.02 -4.91 10.47
CA LYS A 107 6.18 -3.92 11.15
C LYS A 107 6.10 -2.61 10.37
N SER A 108 7.23 -2.12 9.85
CA SER A 108 7.29 -0.86 9.11
C SER A 108 6.60 -0.98 7.74
N TRP A 109 6.76 -2.12 7.06
CA TRP A 109 6.08 -2.38 5.79
C TRP A 109 4.56 -2.44 5.97
N PHE A 110 4.05 -3.28 6.87
CA PHE A 110 2.61 -3.37 7.14
C PHE A 110 2.05 -2.09 7.76
N GLY A 111 2.85 -1.37 8.53
CA GLY A 111 2.47 -0.08 9.10
C GLY A 111 2.17 0.95 8.00
N PHE A 112 3.01 1.01 6.97
CA PHE A 112 2.82 1.87 5.81
C PHE A 112 1.62 1.43 4.97
N ASP A 113 1.56 0.18 4.55
CA ASP A 113 0.48 -0.39 3.74
C ASP A 113 -0.90 -0.16 4.37
N HIS A 114 -1.06 -0.56 5.62
CA HIS A 114 -2.32 -0.43 6.34
C HIS A 114 -2.68 1.02 6.68
N PHE A 115 -1.70 1.90 6.88
CA PHE A 115 -2.00 3.31 7.16
C PHE A 115 -2.77 3.94 6.00
N TYR A 116 -2.35 3.67 4.78
CA TYR A 116 -2.97 4.24 3.59
C TYR A 116 -4.26 3.52 3.22
N SER A 117 -4.28 2.19 3.16
CA SER A 117 -5.44 1.41 2.73
C SER A 117 -6.64 1.53 3.67
N ASP A 118 -6.45 1.36 4.97
CA ASP A 118 -7.54 1.30 5.96
C ASP A 118 -8.38 2.58 5.99
N ASN A 119 -7.75 3.74 5.79
CA ASN A 119 -8.43 5.04 5.78
C ASN A 119 -9.38 5.25 4.57
N SER A 120 -9.26 4.42 3.54
CA SER A 120 -10.08 4.49 2.33
C SER A 120 -11.28 3.56 2.37
N PHE A 121 -11.22 2.46 3.12
CA PHE A 121 -12.24 1.41 3.11
C PHE A 121 -13.62 1.91 3.53
N GLU A 122 -13.70 2.72 4.59
CA GLU A 122 -14.97 3.27 5.08
C GLU A 122 -15.68 4.12 4.02
N GLN A 123 -14.89 4.85 3.21
CA GLN A 123 -15.43 5.69 2.14
C GLN A 123 -15.77 4.88 0.89
N ALA A 124 -15.12 3.73 0.65
CA ALA A 124 -15.38 2.85 -0.49
C ALA A 124 -16.64 1.98 -0.31
N LEU A 125 -16.91 1.49 0.91
CA LEU A 125 -18.01 0.57 1.19
C LEU A 125 -19.41 1.08 0.76
N PRO A 126 -19.79 2.38 0.94
CA PRO A 126 -21.04 2.91 0.44
C PRO A 126 -21.23 2.75 -1.08
N HIS A 127 -20.15 2.85 -1.87
CA HIS A 127 -20.20 2.66 -3.32
C HIS A 127 -20.42 1.18 -3.69
N ILE A 128 -19.82 0.26 -2.92
CA ILE A 128 -20.01 -1.20 -3.10
C ILE A 128 -21.45 -1.57 -2.76
N PHE A 129 -21.97 -1.10 -1.63
CA PHE A 129 -23.32 -1.42 -1.15
C PHE A 129 -24.43 -0.54 -1.76
N ALA A 130 -24.11 0.38 -2.66
CA ALA A 130 -25.13 1.07 -3.48
C ALA A 130 -25.89 0.10 -4.39
N PHE A 131 -25.36 -1.12 -4.57
CA PHE A 131 -25.93 -2.20 -5.35
C PHE A 131 -26.15 -3.45 -4.49
N PRO A 132 -27.10 -4.34 -4.84
CA PRO A 132 -27.25 -5.62 -4.16
C PRO A 132 -25.93 -6.41 -4.18
N THR A 133 -25.37 -6.67 -3.00
CA THR A 133 -24.08 -7.33 -2.84
C THR A 133 -24.17 -8.31 -1.68
N ALA A 134 -24.13 -9.61 -1.99
CA ALA A 134 -24.12 -10.70 -1.01
C ALA A 134 -22.75 -11.38 -0.94
N THR A 135 -21.99 -11.37 -2.04
CA THR A 135 -20.71 -12.07 -2.15
C THR A 135 -19.63 -11.18 -2.75
N ILE A 136 -18.49 -11.10 -2.09
CA ILE A 136 -17.32 -10.33 -2.56
C ILE A 136 -16.11 -11.28 -2.68
N LEU A 137 -15.39 -11.19 -3.79
CA LEU A 137 -14.05 -11.74 -3.94
C LEU A 137 -13.04 -10.62 -3.71
N ASP A 138 -12.27 -10.72 -2.65
CA ASP A 138 -11.21 -9.78 -2.27
C ASP A 138 -9.86 -10.37 -2.73
N ILE A 139 -9.32 -9.85 -3.82
CA ILE A 139 -8.06 -10.31 -4.42
C ILE A 139 -6.91 -9.47 -3.88
N GLY A 140 -5.92 -10.15 -3.28
CA GLY A 140 -4.81 -9.48 -2.59
C GLY A 140 -5.24 -8.91 -1.23
N GLY A 141 -6.19 -9.56 -0.55
CA GLY A 141 -6.76 -9.06 0.71
C GLY A 141 -5.81 -9.11 1.91
N ASN A 142 -4.57 -9.55 1.72
CA ASN A 142 -3.46 -9.48 2.68
C ASN A 142 -3.88 -10.04 4.06
N THR A 143 -3.84 -9.22 5.11
CA THR A 143 -4.21 -9.61 6.48
C THR A 143 -5.71 -9.58 6.76
N GLY A 144 -6.57 -9.39 5.74
CA GLY A 144 -8.03 -9.46 5.82
C GLY A 144 -8.71 -8.23 6.44
N ARG A 145 -8.07 -7.07 6.45
CA ARG A 145 -8.62 -5.84 7.06
C ARG A 145 -9.85 -5.34 6.34
N PHE A 146 -9.83 -5.31 5.00
CA PHE A 146 -11.01 -4.97 4.21
C PHE A 146 -12.14 -5.98 4.45
N ALA A 147 -11.84 -7.27 4.42
CA ALA A 147 -12.83 -8.33 4.66
C ALA A 147 -13.50 -8.18 6.04
N LEU A 148 -12.72 -7.95 7.11
CA LEU A 148 -13.27 -7.71 8.46
C LEU A 148 -14.14 -6.45 8.52
N LYS A 149 -13.68 -5.34 7.93
CA LYS A 149 -14.48 -4.10 7.89
C LYS A 149 -15.80 -4.35 7.16
N THR A 150 -15.75 -5.03 6.02
CA THR A 150 -16.91 -5.32 5.16
C THR A 150 -17.96 -6.18 5.86
N VAL A 151 -17.55 -7.28 6.49
CA VAL A 151 -18.49 -8.16 7.24
C VAL A 151 -19.00 -7.48 8.51
N GLY A 152 -18.25 -6.56 9.08
CA GLY A 152 -18.68 -5.73 10.21
C GLY A 152 -19.79 -4.73 9.85
N GLU A 153 -19.68 -4.11 8.66
CA GLU A 153 -20.64 -3.12 8.16
C GLU A 153 -21.94 -3.78 7.63
N ASN A 154 -21.85 -4.97 7.05
CA ASN A 154 -22.99 -5.68 6.49
C ASN A 154 -23.05 -7.13 6.96
N ALA A 155 -24.05 -7.44 7.78
CA ALA A 155 -24.23 -8.78 8.37
C ALA A 155 -24.63 -9.88 7.36
N GLN A 156 -25.00 -9.52 6.13
CA GLN A 156 -25.46 -10.46 5.10
C GLN A 156 -24.40 -10.77 4.06
N VAL A 157 -23.29 -10.02 4.05
CA VAL A 157 -22.22 -10.21 3.06
C VAL A 157 -21.26 -11.31 3.49
N ASN A 158 -20.81 -12.11 2.51
CA ASN A 158 -19.72 -13.04 2.64
C ASN A 158 -18.54 -12.56 1.80
N VAL A 159 -17.33 -12.62 2.33
CA VAL A 159 -16.10 -12.22 1.64
C VAL A 159 -15.22 -13.45 1.47
N THR A 160 -14.77 -13.70 0.24
CA THR A 160 -13.73 -14.70 -0.04
C THR A 160 -12.45 -13.95 -0.37
N VAL A 161 -11.42 -14.15 0.44
CA VAL A 161 -10.10 -13.55 0.21
C VAL A 161 -9.24 -14.51 -0.60
N MET A 162 -8.70 -14.04 -1.71
CA MET A 162 -7.74 -14.77 -2.53
C MET A 162 -6.36 -14.13 -2.41
N ASP A 163 -5.38 -14.89 -1.92
CA ASP A 163 -4.01 -14.42 -1.73
C ASP A 163 -3.02 -15.59 -1.72
N LEU A 164 -1.72 -15.28 -1.58
CA LEU A 164 -0.67 -16.27 -1.39
C LEU A 164 -0.90 -17.07 -0.09
N PRO A 165 -0.52 -18.37 -0.04
CA PRO A 165 -0.77 -19.21 1.14
C PRO A 165 -0.23 -18.63 2.45
N GLN A 166 0.94 -18.00 2.43
CA GLN A 166 1.55 -17.39 3.61
C GLN A 166 0.78 -16.16 4.10
N GLN A 167 0.21 -15.35 3.19
CA GLN A 167 -0.64 -14.21 3.54
C GLN A 167 -1.97 -14.68 4.16
N LEU A 168 -2.55 -15.75 3.61
CA LEU A 168 -3.76 -16.35 4.17
C LEU A 168 -3.54 -16.98 5.56
N ALA A 169 -2.33 -17.43 5.88
CA ALA A 169 -2.00 -17.85 7.23
C ALA A 169 -2.04 -16.65 8.21
N MET A 170 -1.41 -15.52 7.84
CA MET A 170 -1.47 -14.30 8.64
C MET A 170 -2.90 -13.75 8.76
N LEU A 171 -3.70 -13.83 7.68
CA LEU A 171 -5.11 -13.45 7.70
C LEU A 171 -5.87 -14.28 8.75
N LYS A 172 -5.72 -15.60 8.77
CA LYS A 172 -6.40 -16.46 9.72
C LYS A 172 -6.09 -16.07 11.16
N ASP A 173 -4.82 -15.83 11.47
CA ASP A 173 -4.40 -15.39 12.81
C ASP A 173 -5.01 -14.01 13.15
N ASN A 174 -5.10 -13.11 12.17
CA ASN A 174 -5.65 -11.77 12.38
C ASN A 174 -7.16 -11.75 12.57
N ILE A 175 -7.93 -12.64 11.94
CA ILE A 175 -9.39 -12.66 12.04
C ILE A 175 -9.91 -13.57 13.15
N ASP A 176 -9.07 -14.42 13.74
CA ASP A 176 -9.48 -15.37 14.76
C ASP A 176 -10.20 -14.70 15.94
N GLY A 177 -11.34 -15.25 16.31
CA GLY A 177 -12.19 -14.73 17.39
C GLY A 177 -12.85 -13.38 17.12
N LYS A 178 -12.69 -12.78 15.94
CA LYS A 178 -13.33 -11.50 15.58
C LYS A 178 -14.77 -11.72 15.08
N ASN A 179 -15.62 -10.74 15.35
CA ASN A 179 -17.02 -10.77 14.91
C ASN A 179 -17.11 -10.77 13.37
N GLY A 180 -17.88 -11.71 12.80
CA GLY A 180 -18.06 -11.88 11.37
C GLY A 180 -16.98 -12.72 10.68
N ALA A 181 -15.98 -13.23 11.41
CA ALA A 181 -14.93 -14.09 10.86
C ALA A 181 -15.48 -15.35 10.17
N GLU A 182 -16.63 -15.86 10.63
CA GLU A 182 -17.32 -17.02 10.05
C GLU A 182 -17.83 -16.78 8.62
N ARG A 183 -17.90 -15.52 8.18
CA ARG A 183 -18.29 -15.10 6.82
C ARG A 183 -17.10 -14.73 5.94
N ILE A 184 -15.87 -14.91 6.43
CA ILE A 184 -14.64 -14.69 5.68
C ILE A 184 -14.07 -16.05 5.28
N HIS A 185 -13.99 -16.29 3.97
CA HIS A 185 -13.46 -17.51 3.38
C HIS A 185 -12.12 -17.22 2.71
N THR A 186 -11.33 -18.25 2.44
CA THR A 186 -10.01 -18.09 1.84
C THR A 186 -9.79 -19.02 0.65
N VAL A 187 -9.14 -18.53 -0.40
CA VAL A 187 -8.69 -19.30 -1.56
C VAL A 187 -7.21 -18.96 -1.80
N ALA A 188 -6.35 -19.97 -1.74
CA ALA A 188 -4.93 -19.79 -2.01
C ALA A 188 -4.67 -19.77 -3.52
N GLY A 189 -3.87 -18.80 -3.98
CA GLY A 189 -3.47 -18.73 -5.37
C GLY A 189 -2.36 -17.71 -5.61
N ASP A 190 -1.40 -18.09 -6.45
CA ASP A 190 -0.39 -17.17 -6.98
C ASP A 190 -0.85 -16.65 -8.35
N LEU A 191 -1.17 -15.36 -8.44
CA LEU A 191 -1.66 -14.75 -9.68
C LEU A 191 -0.56 -14.43 -10.69
N LEU A 192 0.72 -14.58 -10.33
CA LEU A 192 1.82 -14.61 -11.29
C LEU A 192 1.82 -15.90 -12.12
N ASN A 193 1.26 -17.00 -11.59
CA ASN A 193 1.03 -18.20 -12.37
C ASN A 193 -0.26 -18.03 -13.21
N PRO A 194 -0.18 -17.98 -14.56
CA PRO A 194 -1.33 -17.79 -15.44
C PRO A 194 -2.34 -18.95 -15.36
N GLU A 195 -1.95 -20.12 -14.91
CA GLU A 195 -2.82 -21.30 -14.74
C GLU A 195 -3.65 -21.24 -13.45
N THR A 196 -3.36 -20.29 -12.55
CA THR A 196 -4.16 -20.12 -11.33
C THR A 196 -5.58 -19.69 -11.68
N VAL A 197 -6.55 -20.50 -11.29
CA VAL A 197 -7.97 -20.20 -11.51
C VAL A 197 -8.45 -19.17 -10.49
N ILE A 198 -8.95 -18.05 -10.98
CA ILE A 198 -9.66 -17.07 -10.14
C ILE A 198 -11.12 -17.55 -10.02
N PRO A 199 -11.64 -17.74 -8.79
CA PRO A 199 -13.01 -18.20 -8.62
C PRO A 199 -14.01 -17.14 -9.11
N GLY A 200 -15.00 -17.58 -9.88
CA GLY A 200 -16.05 -16.71 -10.43
C GLY A 200 -17.35 -16.75 -9.63
N GLY A 201 -18.35 -16.03 -10.12
CA GLY A 201 -19.72 -16.08 -9.59
C GLY A 201 -20.02 -15.13 -8.43
N PHE A 202 -19.12 -14.22 -8.10
CA PHE A 202 -19.32 -13.19 -7.08
C PHE A 202 -20.11 -11.99 -7.62
N ASP A 203 -20.76 -11.25 -6.72
CA ASP A 203 -21.45 -10.01 -7.06
C ASP A 203 -20.45 -8.87 -7.27
N VAL A 204 -19.37 -8.91 -6.49
CA VAL A 204 -18.28 -7.93 -6.53
C VAL A 204 -16.94 -8.64 -6.53
N VAL A 205 -16.02 -8.16 -7.36
CA VAL A 205 -14.58 -8.41 -7.23
C VAL A 205 -13.92 -7.12 -6.76
N TRP A 206 -13.16 -7.19 -5.69
CA TRP A 206 -12.45 -6.10 -5.06
C TRP A 206 -10.94 -6.30 -5.16
N MET A 207 -10.22 -5.26 -5.56
CA MET A 207 -8.76 -5.18 -5.57
C MET A 207 -8.34 -3.81 -5.04
N SER A 208 -7.52 -3.78 -4.01
CA SER A 208 -7.06 -2.53 -3.37
C SER A 208 -5.56 -2.54 -3.16
N GLN A 209 -4.86 -1.55 -3.69
CA GLN A 209 -3.39 -1.47 -3.65
C GLN A 209 -2.74 -2.81 -4.01
N PHE A 210 -3.26 -3.41 -5.06
CA PHE A 210 -2.90 -4.74 -5.48
C PHE A 210 -2.32 -4.77 -6.90
N LEU A 211 -2.95 -4.08 -7.84
CA LEU A 211 -2.52 -4.10 -9.24
C LEU A 211 -1.19 -3.37 -9.44
N ASP A 212 -0.88 -2.39 -8.63
CA ASP A 212 0.40 -1.68 -8.60
C ASP A 212 1.60 -2.59 -8.21
N CYS A 213 1.31 -3.80 -7.72
CA CYS A 213 2.31 -4.84 -7.44
C CYS A 213 2.73 -5.65 -8.68
N PHE A 214 2.19 -5.34 -9.87
CA PHE A 214 2.40 -6.15 -11.09
C PHE A 214 2.82 -5.29 -12.28
N SER A 215 3.51 -5.91 -13.24
CA SER A 215 3.78 -5.28 -14.52
C SER A 215 2.49 -5.09 -15.33
N GLU A 216 2.49 -4.17 -16.30
CA GLU A 216 1.32 -3.89 -17.13
C GLU A 216 0.75 -5.16 -17.81
N GLN A 217 1.64 -6.05 -18.29
CA GLN A 217 1.22 -7.32 -18.90
C GLN A 217 0.58 -8.27 -17.89
N GLN A 218 1.09 -8.32 -16.67
CA GLN A 218 0.52 -9.12 -15.58
C GLN A 218 -0.83 -8.56 -15.13
N VAL A 219 -0.97 -7.23 -15.04
CA VAL A 219 -2.25 -6.57 -14.75
C VAL A 219 -3.32 -6.95 -15.79
N VAL A 220 -3.00 -6.85 -17.08
CA VAL A 220 -3.92 -7.26 -18.15
C VAL A 220 -4.29 -8.75 -18.03
N SER A 221 -3.33 -9.62 -17.76
CA SER A 221 -3.56 -11.05 -17.54
C SER A 221 -4.49 -11.32 -16.36
N ILE A 222 -4.26 -10.68 -15.22
CA ILE A 222 -5.10 -10.81 -14.01
C ILE A 222 -6.53 -10.34 -14.30
N LEU A 223 -6.67 -9.13 -14.84
CA LEU A 223 -7.97 -8.54 -15.13
C LEU A 223 -8.75 -9.34 -16.18
N SER A 224 -8.09 -9.91 -17.20
CA SER A 224 -8.75 -10.77 -18.21
C SER A 224 -9.28 -12.06 -17.57
N ARG A 225 -8.54 -12.65 -16.63
CA ARG A 225 -9.01 -13.84 -15.87
C ARG A 225 -10.17 -13.48 -14.94
N VAL A 226 -10.14 -12.31 -14.31
CA VAL A 226 -11.27 -11.79 -13.55
C VAL A 226 -12.49 -11.63 -14.46
N ALA A 227 -12.35 -10.93 -15.58
CA ALA A 227 -13.44 -10.69 -16.54
C ALA A 227 -14.10 -12.00 -17.02
N SER A 228 -13.30 -13.04 -17.25
CA SER A 228 -13.83 -14.35 -17.71
C SER A 228 -14.71 -15.06 -16.68
N GLY A 229 -14.57 -14.75 -15.40
CA GLY A 229 -15.35 -15.34 -14.29
C GLY A 229 -16.52 -14.48 -13.80
N LEU A 230 -16.72 -13.28 -14.36
CA LEU A 230 -17.76 -12.35 -13.89
C LEU A 230 -19.16 -12.81 -14.32
N LYS A 231 -20.13 -12.63 -13.43
CA LYS A 231 -21.56 -12.66 -13.77
C LYS A 231 -21.92 -11.39 -14.59
N PRO A 232 -22.98 -11.43 -15.42
CA PRO A 232 -23.39 -10.25 -16.20
C PRO A 232 -23.59 -8.97 -15.38
N ASP A 233 -24.14 -9.09 -14.18
CA ASP A 233 -24.41 -7.96 -13.29
C ASP A 233 -23.31 -7.70 -12.24
N ALA A 234 -22.20 -8.45 -12.31
CA ALA A 234 -21.10 -8.28 -11.37
C ALA A 234 -20.34 -6.97 -11.60
N ARG A 235 -19.72 -6.47 -10.56
CA ARG A 235 -18.90 -5.26 -10.62
C ARG A 235 -17.49 -5.56 -10.14
N VAL A 236 -16.52 -4.94 -10.79
CA VAL A 236 -15.12 -4.93 -10.34
C VAL A 236 -14.83 -3.56 -9.77
N TYR A 237 -14.34 -3.52 -8.54
CA TYR A 237 -13.85 -2.31 -7.91
C TYR A 237 -12.33 -2.42 -7.75
N ILE A 238 -11.65 -1.44 -8.31
CA ILE A 238 -10.20 -1.27 -8.23
C ILE A 238 -9.93 -0.01 -7.42
N MET A 239 -9.25 -0.12 -6.30
CA MET A 239 -8.86 1.02 -5.48
C MET A 239 -7.35 1.16 -5.48
N GLU A 240 -6.85 2.18 -6.18
CA GLU A 240 -5.43 2.46 -6.35
C GLU A 240 -5.11 3.93 -6.10
N THR A 241 -3.86 4.23 -5.80
CA THR A 241 -3.37 5.60 -5.78
C THR A 241 -2.85 5.96 -7.17
N LEU A 242 -3.51 6.91 -7.82
CA LEU A 242 -3.15 7.39 -9.17
C LEU A 242 -2.41 8.71 -9.02
N TRP A 243 -1.13 8.77 -9.41
CA TRP A 243 -0.30 9.93 -9.13
C TRP A 243 -0.76 11.20 -9.86
N ASP A 244 -1.43 11.08 -11.00
CA ASP A 244 -1.97 12.20 -11.78
C ASP A 244 -3.38 12.65 -11.37
N ARG A 245 -4.01 11.97 -10.41
CA ARG A 245 -5.36 12.29 -9.92
C ARG A 245 -5.37 12.81 -8.47
N GLN A 246 -4.25 13.32 -8.02
CA GLN A 246 -4.10 13.84 -6.67
C GLN A 246 -4.58 15.29 -6.57
N LYS A 247 -5.08 15.67 -5.39
CA LYS A 247 -5.54 17.03 -5.09
C LYS A 247 -4.40 18.05 -5.05
N PHE A 248 -3.19 17.61 -4.69
CA PHE A 248 -2.02 18.47 -4.49
C PHE A 248 -0.83 17.97 -5.32
N ASP A 249 -0.09 18.88 -5.95
CA ASP A 249 1.10 18.55 -6.73
C ASP A 249 2.17 17.82 -5.89
N THR A 250 2.27 18.14 -4.60
CA THR A 250 3.17 17.45 -3.67
C THR A 250 2.80 15.98 -3.49
N ALA A 251 1.49 15.64 -3.43
CA ALA A 251 1.04 14.26 -3.35
C ALA A 251 1.30 13.51 -4.67
N SER A 252 1.10 14.17 -5.83
CA SER A 252 1.47 13.62 -7.13
C SER A 252 2.96 13.32 -7.22
N PHE A 253 3.78 14.23 -6.74
CA PHE A 253 5.24 14.06 -6.70
C PHE A 253 5.62 12.87 -5.80
N ASP A 254 5.10 12.81 -4.58
CA ASP A 254 5.41 11.77 -3.59
C ASP A 254 5.05 10.37 -4.12
N LEU A 255 3.82 10.21 -4.64
CA LEU A 255 3.39 8.96 -5.26
C LEU A 255 4.25 8.55 -6.46
N ALA A 256 4.61 9.50 -7.34
CA ALA A 256 5.49 9.20 -8.47
C ALA A 256 6.87 8.70 -7.98
N GLN A 257 7.41 9.28 -6.89
CA GLN A 257 8.67 8.84 -6.29
C GLN A 257 8.55 7.46 -5.62
N THR A 258 7.39 7.07 -5.10
CA THR A 258 7.15 5.74 -4.54
C THR A 258 7.39 4.63 -5.57
N SER A 259 7.30 4.94 -6.87
CA SER A 259 7.67 4.01 -7.96
C SER A 259 9.13 3.50 -7.84
N VAL A 260 10.01 4.24 -7.19
CA VAL A 260 11.41 3.86 -6.96
C VAL A 260 11.51 2.66 -6.01
N TYR A 261 10.61 2.60 -5.00
CA TYR A 261 10.48 1.43 -4.12
C TYR A 261 10.07 0.19 -4.91
N PHE A 262 9.04 0.27 -5.76
CA PHE A 262 8.62 -0.87 -6.58
C PHE A 262 9.76 -1.37 -7.47
N THR A 263 10.52 -0.44 -8.06
CA THR A 263 11.65 -0.75 -8.92
C THR A 263 12.80 -1.43 -8.16
N ALA A 264 13.23 -0.86 -7.04
CA ALA A 264 14.43 -1.31 -6.34
C ALA A 264 14.17 -2.47 -5.37
N MET A 265 13.00 -2.51 -4.73
CA MET A 265 12.72 -3.36 -3.58
C MET A 265 11.60 -4.37 -3.81
N ALA A 266 10.48 -3.96 -4.43
CA ALA A 266 9.29 -4.80 -4.45
C ALA A 266 9.37 -5.93 -5.48
N ASN A 267 9.41 -5.60 -6.79
CA ASN A 267 9.41 -6.59 -7.87
C ASN A 267 10.25 -6.19 -9.10
N GLY A 268 10.66 -4.93 -9.21
CA GLY A 268 11.52 -4.44 -10.29
C GLY A 268 10.80 -4.04 -11.58
N ASN A 269 9.51 -4.27 -11.71
CA ASN A 269 8.78 -4.10 -12.98
C ASN A 269 7.37 -3.52 -12.84
N SER A 270 7.02 -3.00 -11.67
CA SER A 270 5.79 -2.24 -11.44
C SER A 270 6.08 -0.81 -10.97
N LYS A 271 5.05 0.00 -10.88
CA LYS A 271 5.14 1.41 -10.53
C LYS A 271 3.78 1.95 -10.10
N MET A 272 3.75 3.10 -9.44
CA MET A 272 2.52 3.87 -9.25
C MET A 272 1.89 4.23 -10.60
N PHE A 273 0.58 4.06 -10.72
CA PHE A 273 -0.12 4.21 -11.99
C PHE A 273 -0.30 5.66 -12.42
N TYR A 274 -0.10 5.89 -13.72
CA TYR A 274 -0.76 6.93 -14.47
C TYR A 274 -2.17 6.46 -14.83
N SER A 275 -3.19 7.26 -14.55
CA SER A 275 -4.59 6.83 -14.72
C SER A 275 -4.91 6.30 -16.11
N ASN A 276 -4.44 6.98 -17.16
CA ASN A 276 -4.68 6.55 -18.54
C ASN A 276 -4.03 5.21 -18.89
N ASP A 277 -2.90 4.86 -18.27
CA ASP A 277 -2.26 3.56 -18.50
C ASP A 277 -3.10 2.44 -17.85
N LEU A 278 -3.56 2.65 -16.60
CA LEU A 278 -4.44 1.70 -15.92
C LEU A 278 -5.77 1.51 -16.69
N PHE A 279 -6.38 2.59 -17.17
CA PHE A 279 -7.64 2.50 -17.92
C PHE A 279 -7.49 1.71 -19.23
N LYS A 280 -6.39 1.89 -19.95
CA LYS A 280 -6.07 1.08 -21.13
C LYS A 280 -5.90 -0.41 -20.80
N MET A 281 -5.27 -0.72 -19.66
CA MET A 281 -5.14 -2.12 -19.20
C MET A 281 -6.51 -2.73 -18.87
N ILE A 282 -7.38 -1.97 -18.19
CA ILE A 282 -8.76 -2.38 -17.90
C ILE A 282 -9.54 -2.67 -19.18
N GLU A 283 -9.49 -1.76 -20.15
CA GLU A 283 -10.16 -1.92 -21.45
C GLU A 283 -9.59 -3.12 -22.24
N THR A 284 -8.26 -3.27 -22.25
CA THR A 284 -7.59 -4.40 -22.92
C THR A 284 -8.01 -5.74 -22.32
N ALA A 285 -8.31 -5.77 -21.02
CA ALA A 285 -8.78 -6.95 -20.30
C ALA A 285 -10.28 -7.28 -20.55
N GLY A 286 -11.01 -6.46 -21.33
CA GLY A 286 -12.44 -6.66 -21.64
C GLY A 286 -13.38 -6.09 -20.58
N LEU A 287 -12.91 -5.13 -19.79
CA LEU A 287 -13.70 -4.39 -18.81
C LEU A 287 -13.94 -2.94 -19.30
N LEU A 288 -15.02 -2.32 -18.83
CA LEU A 288 -15.34 -0.91 -19.03
C LEU A 288 -15.26 -0.17 -17.70
N VAL A 289 -14.64 1.00 -17.69
CA VAL A 289 -14.69 1.92 -16.55
C VAL A 289 -16.04 2.64 -16.56
N ASP A 290 -16.87 2.38 -15.56
CA ASP A 290 -18.19 2.99 -15.40
C ASP A 290 -18.15 4.28 -14.59
N GLU A 291 -17.33 4.31 -13.53
CA GLU A 291 -17.26 5.41 -12.58
C GLU A 291 -15.88 5.49 -11.93
N ILE A 292 -15.45 6.70 -11.62
CA ILE A 292 -14.23 6.97 -10.86
C ILE A 292 -14.56 7.94 -9.74
N VAL A 293 -14.21 7.57 -8.51
CA VAL A 293 -14.34 8.43 -7.33
C VAL A 293 -12.96 8.68 -6.76
N ASP A 294 -12.50 9.92 -6.82
CA ASP A 294 -11.17 10.32 -6.37
C ASP A 294 -11.15 10.79 -4.91
N ASN A 295 -9.96 10.86 -4.35
CA ASN A 295 -9.67 11.41 -3.03
C ASN A 295 -10.32 10.68 -1.85
N LEU A 296 -10.45 9.33 -1.94
CA LEU A 296 -10.82 8.52 -0.80
C LEU A 296 -9.60 8.39 0.13
N GLY A 297 -9.84 8.49 1.43
CA GLY A 297 -8.78 8.42 2.43
C GLY A 297 -7.65 9.43 2.16
N TYR A 298 -6.45 8.96 1.95
CA TYR A 298 -5.27 9.77 1.66
C TYR A 298 -4.91 9.80 0.16
N GLY A 299 -5.91 9.88 -0.72
CA GLY A 299 -5.68 10.11 -2.15
C GLY A 299 -5.91 8.88 -3.03
N HIS A 300 -6.67 7.89 -2.57
CA HIS A 300 -7.08 6.77 -3.42
C HIS A 300 -8.15 7.18 -4.42
N SER A 301 -8.13 6.51 -5.57
CA SER A 301 -9.21 6.53 -6.57
C SER A 301 -9.89 5.18 -6.56
N LEU A 302 -11.22 5.17 -6.43
CA LEU A 302 -12.05 3.99 -6.57
C LEU A 302 -12.60 3.94 -7.98
N ILE A 303 -12.24 2.90 -8.74
CA ILE A 303 -12.64 2.69 -10.11
C ILE A 303 -13.64 1.55 -10.13
N ARG A 304 -14.88 1.82 -10.55
CA ARG A 304 -15.88 0.79 -10.78
C ARG A 304 -15.88 0.39 -12.25
N CYS A 305 -15.85 -0.93 -12.49
CA CYS A 305 -15.86 -1.50 -13.81
C CYS A 305 -16.95 -2.57 -13.97
N SER A 306 -17.40 -2.77 -15.22
CA SER A 306 -18.29 -3.83 -15.65
C SER A 306 -17.73 -4.54 -16.89
N LEU A 307 -18.37 -5.63 -17.33
CA LEU A 307 -18.00 -6.31 -18.58
C LEU A 307 -18.28 -5.42 -19.79
N ALA A 308 -17.35 -5.37 -20.74
CA ALA A 308 -17.47 -4.55 -21.95
C ALA A 308 -18.64 -4.93 -22.87
N ASN A 309 -19.22 -6.12 -22.71
CA ASN A 309 -20.30 -6.65 -23.58
C ASN A 309 -21.41 -7.31 -22.75
N ALA A 310 -21.71 -6.78 -21.56
CA ALA A 310 -22.82 -7.26 -20.72
C ALA A 310 -24.15 -6.66 -21.10
#